data_7e6bc2a3f4f2bc9c77101d212426d8b3
#
_entry.id   7e6bc2a3f4f2bc9c77101d212426d8b3
#
_cell.length_a   1.000
_cell.length_b   1.000
_cell.length_c   1.000
_cell.angle_alpha   90.00
_cell.angle_beta   90.00
_cell.angle_gamma   90.00
#
_symmetry.space_group_name_H-M   'P 1'
#
loop_
_entity.id
_entity.type
_entity.pdbx_description
1 polymer ?
#
loop_
_entity_poly.entity_id
_entity_poly.type
_entity_poly.pdbx_seq_one_letter_code
_entity_poly.pdbx_strand_id
1 'polypeptide(L)'
;MKISDLSKRKQKIIRAWCMYDWANSAFATSGVAAIFPIYFVAVFQEAFGDEATFLGMTFTPTSTWSFGIAISTAIVAFASPVLGVVADRIPIKKTLLLIYTMLGSFFTILVFFGVYTDFNWAWVMGSFFMGNIGFAGAIVIYNAF
;
A
#
# COMPACT_ATOMS: atom_id res chain seq x y z
N MET A 1 -23.63 14.95 20.44
CA MET A 1 -24.30 13.64 20.30
C MET A 1 -23.28 12.56 20.66
N LYS A 2 -23.53 11.77 21.72
CA LYS A 2 -22.63 10.70 22.15
C LYS A 2 -22.91 9.44 21.31
N ILE A 3 -21.85 8.66 21.06
CA ILE A 3 -21.99 7.38 20.31
C ILE A 3 -22.97 6.42 21.02
N SER A 4 -23.06 6.52 22.35
CA SER A 4 -24.02 5.75 23.17
C SER A 4 -25.49 5.97 22.82
N ASP A 5 -25.82 7.14 22.23
CA ASP A 5 -27.22 7.52 21.94
C ASP A 5 -27.69 7.01 20.57
N LEU A 6 -26.77 6.35 19.82
CA LEU A 6 -27.05 5.77 18.51
C LEU A 6 -27.56 4.32 18.63
N SER A 7 -28.35 3.88 17.65
CA SER A 7 -28.75 2.47 17.58
C SER A 7 -27.51 1.54 17.52
N LYS A 8 -27.61 0.34 18.10
CA LYS A 8 -26.51 -0.66 18.14
C LYS A 8 -25.89 -0.92 16.74
N ARG A 9 -26.70 -0.89 15.68
CA ARG A 9 -26.25 -1.05 14.30
C ARG A 9 -25.34 0.11 13.86
N LYS A 10 -25.73 1.34 14.15
CA LYS A 10 -24.93 2.53 13.82
C LYS A 10 -23.61 2.55 14.60
N GLN A 11 -23.64 2.19 15.89
CA GLN A 11 -22.42 2.08 16.70
C GLN A 11 -21.43 1.05 16.11
N LYS A 12 -21.93 -0.11 15.64
CA LYS A 12 -21.09 -1.13 15.01
C LYS A 12 -20.44 -0.63 13.73
N ILE A 13 -21.19 0.11 12.90
CA ILE A 13 -20.65 0.70 11.66
C ILE A 13 -19.57 1.71 11.99
N ILE A 14 -19.81 2.65 12.90
CA ILE A 14 -18.82 3.67 13.28
C ILE A 14 -17.55 3.02 13.83
N ARG A 15 -17.67 2.02 14.70
CA ARG A 15 -16.49 1.31 15.22
C ARG A 15 -15.71 0.60 14.11
N ALA A 16 -16.38 -0.02 13.15
CA ALA A 16 -15.70 -0.66 12.02
C ALA A 16 -14.91 0.34 11.18
N TRP A 17 -15.47 1.53 10.95
CA TRP A 17 -14.77 2.62 10.24
C TRP A 17 -13.57 3.13 11.02
N CYS A 18 -13.72 3.41 12.31
CA CYS A 18 -12.60 3.84 13.16
C CYS A 18 -11.47 2.79 13.20
N MET A 19 -11.82 1.50 13.27
CA MET A 19 -10.84 0.42 13.27
C MET A 19 -10.10 0.32 11.93
N TYR A 20 -10.81 0.48 10.82
CA TYR A 20 -10.20 0.50 9.49
C TYR A 20 -9.24 1.68 9.34
N ASP A 21 -9.66 2.88 9.72
CA ASP A 21 -8.85 4.10 9.66
C ASP A 21 -7.60 3.99 10.55
N TRP A 22 -7.75 3.45 11.75
CA TRP A 22 -6.62 3.22 12.65
C TRP A 22 -5.62 2.22 12.06
N ALA A 23 -6.09 1.10 11.53
CA ALA A 23 -5.23 0.09 10.90
C ALA A 23 -4.49 0.68 9.68
N ASN A 24 -5.19 1.47 8.87
CA ASN A 24 -4.63 2.14 7.70
C ASN A 24 -3.54 3.15 8.07
N SER A 25 -3.78 3.96 9.10
CA SER A 25 -2.81 4.93 9.63
C SER A 25 -1.58 4.23 10.21
N ALA A 26 -1.75 3.14 10.95
CA ALA A 26 -0.66 2.35 11.49
C ALA A 26 0.20 1.73 10.37
N PHE A 27 -0.42 1.22 9.31
CA PHE A 27 0.30 0.70 8.14
C PHE A 27 1.09 1.79 7.42
N ALA A 28 0.49 2.96 7.18
CA ALA A 28 1.15 4.07 6.51
C ALA A 28 2.36 4.58 7.30
N THR A 29 2.21 4.78 8.60
CA THR A 29 3.26 5.38 9.44
C THR A 29 4.36 4.39 9.80
N SER A 30 4.03 3.18 10.20
CA SER A 30 5.01 2.17 10.62
C SER A 30 5.53 1.35 9.45
N GLY A 31 4.66 0.89 8.56
CA GLY A 31 5.04 0.06 7.41
C GLY A 31 5.74 0.88 6.33
N VAL A 32 4.96 1.74 5.67
CA VAL A 32 5.42 2.44 4.45
C VAL A 32 6.49 3.47 4.74
N ALA A 33 6.36 4.24 5.84
CA ALA A 33 7.27 5.33 6.15
C ALA A 33 8.56 4.89 6.89
N ALA A 34 8.56 3.73 7.57
CA ALA A 34 9.70 3.30 8.37
C ALA A 34 10.22 1.91 8.01
N ILE A 35 9.43 0.86 8.17
CA ILE A 35 9.91 -0.53 8.10
C ILE A 35 10.35 -0.90 6.69
N PHE A 36 9.52 -0.68 5.69
CA PHE A 36 9.81 -1.11 4.31
C PHE A 36 10.99 -0.38 3.67
N PRO A 37 11.17 0.95 3.83
CA PRO A 37 12.36 1.62 3.30
C PRO A 37 13.65 1.06 3.88
N ILE A 38 13.71 0.85 5.21
CA ILE A 38 14.89 0.33 5.89
C ILE A 38 15.18 -1.10 5.42
N TYR A 39 14.16 -1.94 5.33
CA TYR A 39 14.30 -3.31 4.86
C TYR A 39 14.78 -3.35 3.41
N PHE A 40 14.19 -2.54 2.53
CA PHE A 40 14.59 -2.49 1.12
C PHE A 40 16.04 -2.02 0.96
N VAL A 41 16.46 -0.98 1.69
CA VAL A 41 17.85 -0.51 1.67
C VAL A 41 18.81 -1.62 2.04
N ALA A 42 18.53 -2.37 3.11
CA ALA A 42 19.39 -3.48 3.55
C ALA A 42 19.50 -4.57 2.46
N VAL A 43 18.38 -4.98 1.87
CA VAL A 43 18.35 -6.02 0.82
C VAL A 43 19.02 -5.54 -0.48
N PHE A 44 18.87 -4.27 -0.83
CA PHE A 44 19.52 -3.69 -2.00
C PHE A 44 21.04 -3.62 -1.81
N GLN A 45 21.48 -3.19 -0.63
CA GLN A 45 22.92 -3.11 -0.31
C GLN A 45 23.57 -4.50 -0.26
N GLU A 46 22.87 -5.52 0.19
CA GLU A 46 23.34 -6.90 0.14
C GLU A 46 23.57 -7.37 -1.30
N ALA A 47 22.70 -6.95 -2.24
CA ALA A 47 22.77 -7.36 -3.64
C ALA A 47 23.81 -6.56 -4.47
N PHE A 48 23.92 -5.26 -4.25
CA PHE A 48 24.67 -4.34 -5.12
C PHE A 48 25.67 -3.43 -4.38
N GLY A 49 25.65 -3.41 -3.06
CA GLY A 49 26.36 -2.39 -2.27
C GLY A 49 25.61 -1.06 -2.27
N ASP A 50 26.35 0.03 -2.19
CA ASP A 50 25.78 1.37 -2.06
C ASP A 50 25.21 1.94 -3.35
N GLU A 51 25.62 1.40 -4.51
CA GLU A 51 25.20 1.90 -5.81
C GLU A 51 25.08 0.75 -6.83
N ALA A 52 24.05 0.82 -7.67
CA ALA A 52 23.89 -0.04 -8.84
C ALA A 52 23.88 0.79 -10.11
N THR A 53 24.66 0.40 -11.12
CA THR A 53 24.66 1.06 -12.42
C THR A 53 23.84 0.26 -13.41
N PHE A 54 22.79 0.87 -13.96
CA PHE A 54 21.93 0.27 -14.97
C PHE A 54 21.70 1.27 -16.12
N LEU A 55 21.93 0.85 -17.36
CA LEU A 55 21.81 1.71 -18.56
C LEU A 55 22.60 3.03 -18.47
N GLY A 56 23.76 3.03 -17.81
CA GLY A 56 24.59 4.24 -17.65
C GLY A 56 24.12 5.22 -16.58
N MET A 57 23.07 4.88 -15.82
CA MET A 57 22.59 5.64 -14.68
C MET A 57 22.93 4.91 -13.38
N THR A 58 23.38 5.65 -12.39
CA THR A 58 23.65 5.16 -11.03
C THR A 58 22.41 5.29 -10.17
N PHE A 59 22.01 4.19 -9.55
CA PHE A 59 20.88 4.11 -8.63
C PHE A 59 21.38 3.80 -7.23
N THR A 60 21.02 4.65 -6.29
CA THR A 60 21.19 4.36 -4.85
C THR A 60 19.97 3.61 -4.34
N PRO A 61 20.05 2.88 -3.20
CA PRO A 61 18.91 2.22 -2.59
C PRO A 61 17.72 3.17 -2.38
N THR A 62 18.01 4.38 -1.87
CA THR A 62 17.00 5.40 -1.58
C THR A 62 16.33 5.94 -2.85
N SER A 63 17.10 6.18 -3.91
CA SER A 63 16.53 6.63 -5.19
C SER A 63 15.65 5.55 -5.81
N THR A 64 16.08 4.30 -5.79
CA THR A 64 15.31 3.16 -6.30
C THR A 64 13.98 2.99 -5.54
N TRP A 65 14.03 3.08 -4.21
CA TRP A 65 12.83 3.07 -3.36
C TRP A 65 11.86 4.20 -3.70
N SER A 66 12.39 5.44 -3.81
CA SER A 66 11.57 6.61 -4.12
C SER A 66 10.93 6.53 -5.51
N PHE A 67 11.63 5.99 -6.50
CA PHE A 67 11.07 5.71 -7.82
C PHE A 67 9.93 4.68 -7.75
N GLY A 68 10.10 3.60 -7.01
CA GLY A 68 9.05 2.60 -6.82
C GLY A 68 7.78 3.18 -6.22
N ILE A 69 7.90 4.00 -5.17
CA ILE A 69 6.77 4.72 -4.57
C ILE A 69 6.15 5.69 -5.59
N ALA A 70 6.96 6.51 -6.26
CA ALA A 70 6.46 7.52 -7.19
C ALA A 70 5.65 6.88 -8.33
N ILE A 71 6.15 5.80 -8.93
CA ILE A 71 5.47 5.12 -10.04
C ILE A 71 4.18 4.45 -9.55
N SER A 72 4.21 3.71 -8.44
CA SER A 72 3.00 3.06 -7.89
C SER A 72 1.92 4.07 -7.52
N THR A 73 2.31 5.19 -6.92
CA THR A 73 1.39 6.28 -6.56
C THR A 73 0.84 6.98 -7.82
N ALA A 74 1.67 7.21 -8.84
CA ALA A 74 1.23 7.78 -10.11
C ALA A 74 0.17 6.89 -10.79
N ILE A 75 0.38 5.56 -10.83
CA ILE A 75 -0.61 4.63 -11.39
C ILE A 75 -1.96 4.77 -10.68
N VAL A 76 -1.96 4.81 -9.35
CA VAL A 76 -3.20 4.99 -8.58
C VAL A 76 -3.80 6.37 -8.80
N ALA A 77 -2.99 7.42 -8.89
CA ALA A 77 -3.47 8.78 -9.16
C ALA A 77 -4.20 8.86 -10.53
N PHE A 78 -3.64 8.25 -11.57
CA PHE A 78 -4.30 8.16 -12.88
C PHE A 78 -5.54 7.27 -12.87
N ALA A 79 -5.54 6.19 -12.10
CA ALA A 79 -6.69 5.29 -11.97
C ALA A 79 -7.80 5.86 -11.07
N SER A 80 -7.48 6.78 -10.16
CA SER A 80 -8.40 7.27 -9.13
C SER A 80 -9.69 7.90 -9.66
N PRO A 81 -9.71 8.71 -10.76
CA PRO A 81 -10.96 9.25 -11.29
C PRO A 81 -11.89 8.14 -11.80
N VAL A 82 -11.31 7.11 -12.44
CA VAL A 82 -12.07 5.95 -12.94
C VAL A 82 -12.61 5.13 -11.77
N LEU A 83 -11.78 4.84 -10.78
CA LEU A 83 -12.19 4.12 -9.57
C LEU A 83 -13.29 4.86 -8.81
N GLY A 84 -13.18 6.19 -8.69
CA GLY A 84 -14.21 7.03 -8.06
C GLY A 84 -15.55 6.94 -8.80
N VAL A 85 -15.56 7.10 -10.11
CA VAL A 85 -16.79 6.99 -10.93
C VAL A 85 -17.41 5.59 -10.85
N VAL A 86 -16.59 4.54 -10.91
CA VAL A 86 -17.07 3.15 -10.78
C VAL A 86 -17.65 2.93 -9.39
N ALA A 87 -16.96 3.39 -8.34
CA ALA A 87 -17.44 3.30 -6.98
C ALA A 87 -18.78 4.04 -6.78
N ASP A 88 -19.01 5.17 -7.42
CA ASP A 88 -20.23 5.96 -7.25
C ASP A 88 -21.43 5.40 -8.03
N ARG A 89 -21.20 4.84 -9.21
CA ARG A 89 -22.28 4.36 -10.08
C ARG A 89 -22.75 2.95 -9.76
N ILE A 90 -21.90 2.12 -9.20
CA ILE A 90 -22.20 0.70 -8.98
C ILE A 90 -22.22 0.41 -7.47
N PRO A 91 -23.22 -0.31 -6.93
CA PRO A 91 -23.33 -0.58 -5.49
C PRO A 91 -22.33 -1.64 -4.99
N ILE A 92 -21.08 -1.60 -5.50
CA ILE A 92 -20.02 -2.56 -5.18
C ILE A 92 -18.87 -1.95 -4.35
N LYS A 93 -19.05 -0.74 -3.80
CA LYS A 93 -17.99 -0.04 -3.01
C LYS A 93 -17.33 -0.94 -1.97
N LYS A 94 -18.14 -1.69 -1.21
CA LYS A 94 -17.62 -2.60 -0.17
C LYS A 94 -16.78 -3.75 -0.74
N THR A 95 -17.19 -4.30 -1.87
CA THR A 95 -16.48 -5.38 -2.55
C THR A 95 -15.16 -4.87 -3.11
N LEU A 96 -15.16 -3.68 -3.74
CA LEU A 96 -13.94 -3.03 -4.24
C LEU A 96 -12.98 -2.73 -3.09
N LEU A 97 -13.47 -2.15 -2.00
CA LEU A 97 -12.66 -1.89 -0.80
C LEU A 97 -12.02 -3.19 -0.28
N LEU A 98 -12.81 -4.26 -0.20
CA LEU A 98 -12.31 -5.57 0.23
C LEU A 98 -11.23 -6.11 -0.71
N ILE A 99 -11.44 -6.06 -2.03
CA ILE A 99 -10.48 -6.54 -3.03
C ILE A 99 -9.15 -5.79 -2.90
N TYR A 100 -9.17 -4.45 -2.88
CA TYR A 100 -7.96 -3.65 -2.77
C TYR A 100 -7.25 -3.82 -1.43
N THR A 101 -8.00 -3.96 -0.34
CA THR A 101 -7.42 -4.24 0.99
C THR A 101 -6.77 -5.63 1.02
N MET A 102 -7.42 -6.66 0.46
CA MET A 102 -6.86 -8.01 0.37
C MET A 102 -5.63 -8.05 -0.52
N LEU A 103 -5.65 -7.35 -1.65
CA LEU A 103 -4.50 -7.22 -2.54
C LEU A 103 -3.32 -6.56 -1.81
N GLY A 104 -3.55 -5.42 -1.15
CA GLY A 104 -2.53 -4.74 -0.36
C GLY A 104 -1.95 -5.62 0.74
N SER A 105 -2.80 -6.30 1.51
CA SER A 105 -2.38 -7.19 2.60
C SER A 105 -1.61 -8.41 2.08
N PHE A 106 -2.07 -9.03 1.01
CA PHE A 106 -1.41 -10.19 0.41
C PHE A 106 0.01 -9.86 -0.06
N PHE A 107 0.17 -8.79 -0.82
CA PHE A 107 1.49 -8.38 -1.29
C PHE A 107 2.40 -7.87 -0.17
N THR A 108 1.83 -7.27 0.88
CA THR A 108 2.59 -6.91 2.09
C THR A 108 3.16 -8.16 2.79
N ILE A 109 2.38 -9.23 2.87
CA ILE A 109 2.86 -10.52 3.40
C ILE A 109 3.97 -11.10 2.50
N LEU A 110 3.83 -10.98 1.18
CA LEU A 110 4.84 -11.46 0.23
C LEU A 110 6.19 -10.76 0.37
N VAL A 111 6.24 -9.51 0.83
CA VAL A 111 7.50 -8.81 1.12
C VAL A 111 8.38 -9.62 2.07
N PHE A 112 7.77 -10.26 3.08
CA PHE A 112 8.49 -11.10 4.05
C PHE A 112 9.23 -12.28 3.40
N PHE A 113 8.68 -12.86 2.34
CA PHE A 113 9.28 -14.01 1.66
C PHE A 113 10.46 -13.62 0.75
N GLY A 114 10.78 -12.35 0.60
CA GLY A 114 11.95 -11.88 -0.13
C GLY A 114 13.27 -12.43 0.38
N VAL A 115 13.36 -12.74 1.68
CA VAL A 115 14.55 -13.33 2.31
C VAL A 115 14.89 -14.72 1.74
N TYR A 116 13.92 -15.41 1.17
CA TYR A 116 14.06 -16.78 0.65
C TYR A 116 14.28 -16.85 -0.86
N THR A 117 14.47 -15.71 -1.53
CA THR A 117 14.62 -15.64 -3.00
C THR A 117 16.01 -15.15 -3.39
N ASP A 118 16.56 -15.67 -4.48
CA ASP A 118 17.86 -15.23 -5.02
C ASP A 118 17.82 -13.78 -5.55
N PHE A 119 16.62 -13.29 -5.91
CA PHE A 119 16.37 -11.92 -6.36
C PHE A 119 15.61 -11.12 -5.30
N ASN A 120 16.08 -11.18 -4.05
CA ASN A 120 15.40 -10.62 -2.89
C ASN A 120 15.03 -9.13 -3.05
N TRP A 121 15.91 -8.28 -3.56
CA TRP A 121 15.63 -6.85 -3.79
C TRP A 121 14.47 -6.62 -4.79
N ALA A 122 14.47 -7.36 -5.91
CA ALA A 122 13.41 -7.25 -6.93
C ALA A 122 12.07 -7.78 -6.42
N TRP A 123 12.11 -8.89 -5.67
CA TRP A 123 10.94 -9.46 -5.03
C TRP A 123 10.32 -8.49 -4.01
N VAL A 124 11.16 -7.90 -3.15
CA VAL A 124 10.71 -6.93 -2.14
C VAL A 124 10.13 -5.69 -2.80
N MET A 125 10.82 -5.14 -3.82
CA MET A 125 10.33 -3.97 -4.56
C MET A 125 9.02 -4.28 -5.30
N GLY A 126 8.93 -5.38 -6.03
CA GLY A 126 7.75 -5.79 -6.78
C GLY A 126 6.54 -6.05 -5.87
N SER A 127 6.76 -6.76 -4.76
CA SER A 127 5.71 -7.02 -3.77
C SER A 127 5.26 -5.74 -3.09
N PHE A 128 6.18 -4.87 -2.69
CA PHE A 128 5.83 -3.57 -2.14
C PHE A 128 5.06 -2.69 -3.14
N PHE A 129 5.50 -2.65 -4.40
CA PHE A 129 4.86 -1.89 -5.46
C PHE A 129 3.38 -2.28 -5.63
N MET A 130 3.09 -3.57 -5.73
CA MET A 130 1.74 -4.10 -5.83
C MET A 130 0.93 -3.87 -4.53
N GLY A 131 1.59 -4.03 -3.38
CA GLY A 131 1.01 -3.73 -2.07
C GLY A 131 0.59 -2.28 -1.93
N ASN A 132 1.44 -1.34 -2.38
CA ASN A 132 1.16 0.10 -2.36
C ASN A 132 0.01 0.47 -3.31
N ILE A 133 -0.10 -0.15 -4.49
CA ILE A 133 -1.26 0.02 -5.38
C ILE A 133 -2.55 -0.44 -4.67
N GLY A 134 -2.51 -1.59 -4.00
CA GLY A 134 -3.65 -2.09 -3.22
C GLY A 134 -4.05 -1.13 -2.11
N PHE A 135 -3.09 -0.67 -1.33
CA PHE A 135 -3.29 0.28 -0.23
C PHE A 135 -3.84 1.62 -0.72
N ALA A 136 -3.19 2.24 -1.70
CA ALA A 136 -3.60 3.55 -2.21
C ALA A 136 -4.96 3.47 -2.93
N GLY A 137 -5.23 2.39 -3.68
CA GLY A 137 -6.54 2.15 -4.29
C GLY A 137 -7.65 1.95 -3.25
N ALA A 138 -7.37 1.25 -2.15
CA ALA A 138 -8.31 1.11 -1.03
C ALA A 138 -8.65 2.48 -0.40
N ILE A 139 -7.66 3.38 -0.24
CA ILE A 139 -7.90 4.75 0.27
C ILE A 139 -8.82 5.54 -0.67
N VAL A 140 -8.61 5.46 -1.98
CA VAL A 140 -9.47 6.14 -2.97
C VAL A 140 -10.92 5.69 -2.82
N ILE A 141 -11.15 4.38 -2.72
CA ILE A 141 -12.50 3.82 -2.56
C ILE A 141 -13.08 4.15 -1.17
N TYR A 142 -12.26 4.11 -0.13
CA TYR A 142 -12.64 4.49 1.23
C TYR A 142 -13.15 5.93 1.29
N ASN A 143 -12.48 6.86 0.65
CA ASN A 143 -12.85 8.27 0.60
C ASN A 143 -14.12 8.54 -0.26
N ALA A 144 -14.56 7.57 -1.08
CA ALA A 144 -15.78 7.65 -1.86
C ALA A 144 -17.05 7.21 -1.09
N PHE A 145 -16.91 6.77 0.19
CA PHE A 145 -18.06 6.44 1.07
C PHE A 145 -18.58 7.68 1.77
#